data_dc8fcaa67128c7557afe23e7d2fc3e86
#
_entry.id   dc8fcaa67128c7557afe23e7d2fc3e86
#
_cell.length_a   1.000
_cell.length_b   1.000
_cell.length_c   1.000
_cell.angle_alpha   90.00
_cell.angle_beta   90.00
_cell.angle_gamma   90.00
#
_symmetry.space_group_name_H-M   'P 1'
#
loop_
_entity.id
_entity.type
_entity.pdbx_description
1 polymer ?
#
loop_
_entity_poly.entity_id
_entity_poly.type
_entity_poly.pdbx_seq_one_letter_code
_entity_poly.pdbx_strand_id
1 'polypeptide(L)'
;MNKKYARYLFVRAGILFFLVLMLSEYREKKVIVSGREVPDTVVVSGTDGLAEKREGYQSPGPFHQLWTVNTDIIGWLFIEDSGINGPILQSEDNTKYLTAGYDGKANPAGAFFLDYECESDFSGQHNIIYGHNMKNGSMFHDLINFKKESYFREHQEIIIYTPEKEICLQPIAVVCTEADERRRITDFTDRTEFQSYVAAMLEGGKYREERTEDITKLWSFVSCSYEFEDARTILYARECGS
;
A
#
# COMPACT_ATOMS: atom_id res chain seq x y z
N MET A 1 22.27 5.98 15.93
CA MET A 1 20.83 6.22 15.82
C MET A 1 20.23 4.96 15.18
N ASN A 2 19.26 4.32 15.82
CA ASN A 2 18.76 3.01 15.38
C ASN A 2 18.00 3.18 14.04
N LYS A 3 18.28 2.33 13.03
CA LYS A 3 17.63 2.38 11.69
C LYS A 3 16.09 2.44 11.75
N LYS A 4 15.48 1.76 12.73
CA LYS A 4 14.03 1.84 13.00
C LYS A 4 13.57 3.27 13.38
N TYR A 5 14.35 3.99 14.18
CA TYR A 5 14.03 5.36 14.56
C TYR A 5 14.13 6.35 13.40
N ALA A 6 15.12 6.18 12.53
CA ALA A 6 15.27 7.01 11.34
C ALA A 6 14.10 6.82 10.38
N ARG A 7 13.68 5.57 10.11
CA ARG A 7 12.50 5.27 9.29
C ARG A 7 11.22 5.87 9.87
N TYR A 8 11.01 5.70 11.19
CA TYR A 8 9.85 6.27 11.87
C TYR A 8 9.79 7.80 11.74
N LEU A 9 10.95 8.46 11.79
CA LEU A 9 11.06 9.91 11.57
C LEU A 9 10.78 10.30 10.11
N PHE A 10 11.27 9.54 9.12
CA PHE A 10 11.03 9.81 7.71
C PHE A 10 9.55 9.62 7.34
N VAL A 11 8.92 8.56 7.81
CA VAL A 11 7.49 8.33 7.56
C VAL A 11 6.65 9.40 8.26
N ARG A 12 6.96 9.75 9.52
CA ARG A 12 6.28 10.86 10.21
C ARG A 12 6.47 12.18 9.50
N ALA A 13 7.68 12.46 9.01
CA ALA A 13 7.94 13.67 8.24
C ALA A 13 7.17 13.68 6.92
N GLY A 14 7.10 12.55 6.22
CA GLY A 14 6.33 12.39 4.98
C GLY A 14 4.83 12.58 5.21
N ILE A 15 4.27 11.92 6.23
CA ILE A 15 2.85 12.06 6.57
C ILE A 15 2.54 13.46 7.09
N LEU A 16 3.42 14.06 7.90
CA LEU A 16 3.24 15.42 8.40
C LEU A 16 3.33 16.46 7.27
N PHE A 17 4.29 16.31 6.35
CA PHE A 17 4.43 17.16 5.17
C PHE A 17 3.20 17.05 4.26
N PHE A 18 2.70 15.85 4.06
CA PHE A 18 1.48 15.57 3.31
C PHE A 18 0.25 16.22 3.96
N LEU A 19 0.12 16.12 5.29
CA LEU A 19 -0.94 16.79 6.05
C LEU A 19 -0.83 18.31 6.01
N VAL A 20 0.38 18.86 6.05
CA VAL A 20 0.60 20.33 5.95
C VAL A 20 0.21 20.83 4.57
N LEU A 21 0.56 20.11 3.49
CA LEU A 21 0.10 20.45 2.13
C LEU A 21 -1.42 20.39 2.02
N MET A 22 -2.04 19.35 2.59
CA MET A 22 -3.50 19.20 2.64
C MET A 22 -4.20 20.34 3.38
N LEU A 23 -3.66 20.70 4.56
CA LEU A 23 -4.22 21.79 5.36
C LEU A 23 -4.01 23.16 4.69
N SER A 24 -2.95 23.35 3.90
CA SER A 24 -2.73 24.57 3.14
C SER A 24 -3.74 24.72 2.01
N GLU A 25 -3.98 23.65 1.24
CA GLU A 25 -5.03 23.63 0.19
C GLU A 25 -6.44 23.81 0.77
N TYR A 26 -6.69 23.24 1.95
CA TYR A 26 -7.97 23.40 2.65
C TYR A 26 -8.17 24.83 3.17
N ARG A 27 -7.10 25.50 3.63
CA ARG A 27 -7.17 26.91 4.06
C ARG A 27 -7.43 27.87 2.90
N GLU A 28 -6.85 27.66 1.73
CA GLU A 28 -7.09 28.50 0.56
C GLU A 28 -8.53 28.42 0.05
N LYS A 29 -9.20 27.27 0.23
CA LYS A 29 -10.61 27.10 -0.14
C LYS A 29 -11.61 27.71 0.85
N LYS A 30 -11.20 28.06 2.07
CA LYS A 30 -12.07 28.60 3.12
C LYS A 30 -12.27 30.11 3.05
N VAL A 31 -11.63 30.81 2.11
CA VAL A 31 -11.68 32.28 2.01
C VAL A 31 -12.88 32.82 1.19
N ILE A 32 -13.69 31.96 0.59
CA ILE A 32 -14.88 32.43 -0.14
C ILE A 32 -16.11 31.60 0.23
N VAL A 33 -16.66 31.80 1.42
CA VAL A 33 -18.11 31.76 1.67
C VAL A 33 -18.40 32.51 2.99
N SER A 34 -19.12 33.60 2.84
CA SER A 34 -19.73 34.45 3.81
C SER A 34 -20.40 33.77 5.02
N GLY A 35 -19.96 34.18 6.22
CA GLY A 35 -20.81 34.47 7.39
C GLY A 35 -21.80 33.42 7.84
N ARG A 36 -21.33 32.52 8.73
CA ARG A 36 -22.09 32.03 9.90
C ARG A 36 -21.14 31.21 10.79
N GLU A 37 -20.98 31.64 12.01
CA GLU A 37 -20.34 30.88 13.10
C GLU A 37 -21.18 29.62 13.35
N VAL A 38 -20.50 28.45 13.39
CA VAL A 38 -21.08 27.20 13.87
C VAL A 38 -20.38 26.87 15.18
N PRO A 39 -21.14 26.61 16.27
CA PRO A 39 -20.57 26.39 17.61
C PRO A 39 -19.84 25.06 17.71
N ASP A 40 -18.75 25.05 18.48
CA ASP A 40 -18.10 23.86 19.02
C ASP A 40 -19.10 23.02 19.81
N THR A 41 -18.89 21.70 19.73
CA THR A 41 -19.54 20.61 20.45
C THR A 41 -20.62 19.86 19.66
N VAL A 42 -20.19 18.79 18.96
CA VAL A 42 -21.00 17.59 18.82
C VAL A 42 -20.24 16.44 19.46
N VAL A 43 -20.67 16.11 20.65
CA VAL A 43 -20.33 14.83 21.31
C VAL A 43 -21.13 13.75 20.59
N VAL A 44 -20.46 12.89 19.82
CA VAL A 44 -21.07 11.64 19.35
C VAL A 44 -20.66 10.55 20.32
N SER A 45 -21.62 10.17 21.19
CA SER A 45 -21.52 9.00 22.03
C SER A 45 -21.91 7.76 21.24
N GLY A 46 -21.04 6.75 21.30
CA GLY A 46 -21.44 5.33 21.28
C GLY A 46 -21.43 4.62 19.97
N THR A 47 -20.45 3.75 19.79
CA THR A 47 -20.68 2.29 19.77
C THR A 47 -19.36 1.58 20.01
N ASP A 48 -19.33 0.79 21.08
CA ASP A 48 -18.27 -0.13 21.42
C ASP A 48 -18.11 -1.21 20.34
N GLY A 49 -16.94 -1.24 19.70
CA GLY A 49 -16.40 -2.38 19.02
C GLY A 49 -14.96 -2.53 19.48
N LEU A 50 -14.73 -3.40 20.46
CA LEU A 50 -13.44 -3.69 21.08
C LEU A 50 -12.48 -4.29 20.05
N ALA A 51 -11.68 -3.46 19.40
CA ALA A 51 -10.41 -3.91 18.84
C ALA A 51 -9.42 -4.00 20.00
N GLU A 52 -8.91 -5.19 20.31
CA GLU A 52 -7.82 -5.39 21.27
C GLU A 52 -6.62 -4.57 20.83
N LYS A 53 -6.41 -3.46 21.52
CA LYS A 53 -5.27 -2.57 21.33
C LYS A 53 -4.02 -3.33 21.77
N ARG A 54 -3.20 -3.79 20.84
CA ARG A 54 -1.89 -4.37 21.16
C ARG A 54 -1.07 -3.29 21.88
N GLU A 55 -0.69 -3.55 23.13
CA GLU A 55 0.13 -2.65 23.90
C GLU A 55 1.44 -2.36 23.16
N GLY A 56 1.69 -1.09 22.86
CA GLY A 56 2.98 -0.58 22.37
C GLY A 56 3.04 -0.13 20.91
N TYR A 57 2.08 -0.47 20.04
CA TYR A 57 2.07 0.06 18.68
C TYR A 57 1.48 1.48 18.66
N GLN A 58 2.25 2.40 18.09
CA GLN A 58 1.73 3.74 17.75
C GLN A 58 1.86 3.90 16.24
N SER A 59 0.74 4.03 15.56
CA SER A 59 0.71 4.35 14.14
C SER A 59 1.60 5.57 13.85
N PRO A 60 2.45 5.54 12.81
CA PRO A 60 3.34 6.66 12.48
C PRO A 60 2.57 7.89 11.99
N GLY A 61 1.29 7.73 11.65
CA GLY A 61 0.44 8.81 11.17
C GLY A 61 -0.92 8.84 11.85
N PRO A 62 -1.54 10.01 11.91
CA PRO A 62 -2.87 10.16 12.44
C PRO A 62 -3.90 9.69 11.40
N PHE A 63 -4.17 8.39 11.30
CA PHE A 63 -5.15 7.85 10.35
C PHE A 63 -6.51 8.54 10.47
N HIS A 64 -6.91 8.95 11.69
CA HIS A 64 -8.14 9.73 11.88
C HIS A 64 -8.15 11.05 11.08
N GLN A 65 -6.98 11.68 10.85
CA GLN A 65 -6.89 12.87 9.99
C GLN A 65 -6.90 12.50 8.51
N LEU A 66 -6.28 11.36 8.12
CA LEU A 66 -6.36 10.86 6.75
C LEU A 66 -7.79 10.53 6.37
N TRP A 67 -8.58 9.96 7.28
CA TRP A 67 -9.99 9.66 7.06
C TRP A 67 -10.87 10.90 6.93
N THR A 68 -10.46 12.07 7.42
CA THR A 68 -11.18 13.32 7.11
C THR A 68 -11.05 13.72 5.64
N VAL A 69 -10.02 13.19 4.95
CA VAL A 69 -9.79 13.43 3.53
C VAL A 69 -10.47 12.37 2.69
N ASN A 70 -10.25 11.10 3.04
CA ASN A 70 -10.87 9.97 2.35
C ASN A 70 -10.91 8.75 3.28
N THR A 71 -12.12 8.27 3.54
CA THR A 71 -12.36 7.10 4.40
C THR A 71 -11.90 5.78 3.79
N ASP A 72 -11.64 5.75 2.48
CA ASP A 72 -11.12 4.59 1.77
C ASP A 72 -9.63 4.33 2.05
N ILE A 73 -8.95 5.20 2.79
CA ILE A 73 -7.54 5.00 3.19
C ILE A 73 -7.48 3.94 4.29
N ILE A 74 -6.87 2.80 3.96
CA ILE A 74 -6.74 1.63 4.84
C ILE A 74 -5.32 1.41 5.36
N GLY A 75 -4.31 2.01 4.71
CA GLY A 75 -2.91 1.83 5.09
C GLY A 75 -2.01 2.89 4.48
N TRP A 76 -0.71 2.74 4.75
CA TRP A 76 0.35 3.57 4.18
C TRP A 76 1.52 2.71 3.78
N LEU A 77 1.89 2.72 2.50
CA LEU A 77 3.02 1.98 1.94
C LEU A 77 4.29 2.81 2.00
N PHE A 78 5.37 2.20 2.43
CA PHE A 78 6.68 2.82 2.51
C PHE A 78 7.80 1.84 2.10
N ILE A 79 8.65 2.28 1.18
CA ILE A 79 9.92 1.62 0.83
C ILE A 79 11.02 2.64 0.98
N GLU A 80 12.00 2.36 1.85
CA GLU A 80 13.13 3.25 2.12
C GLU A 80 13.95 3.50 0.85
N ASP A 81 14.46 4.73 0.69
CA ASP A 81 15.29 5.16 -0.45
C ASP A 81 14.61 4.97 -1.83
N SER A 82 13.29 5.04 -1.86
CA SER A 82 12.48 5.00 -3.09
C SER A 82 11.41 6.11 -3.12
N GLY A 83 10.82 6.33 -4.29
CA GLY A 83 9.64 7.19 -4.47
C GLY A 83 8.34 6.55 -4.00
N ILE A 84 8.37 5.32 -3.46
CA ILE A 84 7.17 4.59 -3.02
C ILE A 84 6.90 4.92 -1.55
N ASN A 85 6.08 5.95 -1.33
CA ASN A 85 5.74 6.45 0.00
C ASN A 85 4.37 7.15 -0.08
N GLY A 86 3.29 6.47 0.30
CA GLY A 86 1.95 7.03 0.19
C GLY A 86 0.83 6.16 0.71
N PRO A 87 -0.39 6.71 0.79
CA PRO A 87 -1.56 6.00 1.29
C PRO A 87 -1.97 4.87 0.36
N ILE A 88 -2.44 3.77 0.96
CA ILE A 88 -3.13 2.66 0.29
C ILE A 88 -4.62 2.85 0.52
N LEU A 89 -5.41 2.77 -0.55
CA LEU A 89 -6.85 2.89 -0.51
C LEU A 89 -7.50 1.58 -0.93
N GLN A 90 -8.79 1.42 -0.61
CA GLN A 90 -9.60 0.36 -1.17
C GLN A 90 -10.99 0.89 -1.49
N SER A 91 -11.57 0.44 -2.59
CA SER A 91 -12.94 0.77 -2.99
C SER A 91 -13.69 -0.50 -3.38
N GLU A 92 -14.94 -0.35 -3.80
CA GLU A 92 -15.78 -1.46 -4.22
C GLU A 92 -15.36 -2.08 -5.57
N ASP A 93 -14.39 -1.48 -6.27
CA ASP A 93 -13.87 -1.96 -7.55
C ASP A 93 -12.39 -1.58 -7.75
N ASN A 94 -11.75 -2.15 -8.79
CA ASN A 94 -10.36 -1.88 -9.15
C ASN A 94 -10.20 -0.73 -10.18
N THR A 95 -11.23 0.08 -10.43
CA THR A 95 -11.21 1.11 -11.47
C THR A 95 -11.12 2.53 -10.91
N LYS A 96 -11.73 2.79 -9.76
CA LYS A 96 -11.82 4.11 -9.13
C LYS A 96 -10.45 4.78 -8.97
N TYR A 97 -9.51 4.09 -8.34
CA TYR A 97 -8.18 4.62 -8.03
C TYR A 97 -7.15 4.50 -9.16
N LEU A 98 -7.56 4.01 -10.34
CA LEU A 98 -6.77 4.18 -11.56
C LEU A 98 -6.73 5.63 -12.03
N THR A 99 -7.78 6.42 -11.75
CA THR A 99 -7.93 7.79 -12.24
C THR A 99 -8.35 8.79 -11.17
N ALA A 100 -8.42 8.36 -9.91
CA ALA A 100 -8.65 9.21 -8.75
C ALA A 100 -7.43 9.18 -7.81
N GLY A 101 -7.05 10.34 -7.31
CA GLY A 101 -6.02 10.46 -6.29
C GLY A 101 -6.53 10.01 -4.91
N TYR A 102 -5.62 10.01 -3.94
CA TYR A 102 -5.94 9.65 -2.55
C TYR A 102 -7.04 10.51 -1.91
N ASP A 103 -7.27 11.71 -2.42
CA ASP A 103 -8.33 12.63 -1.98
C ASP A 103 -9.67 12.39 -2.70
N GLY A 104 -9.75 11.34 -3.52
CA GLY A 104 -10.93 10.99 -4.30
C GLY A 104 -11.18 11.86 -5.54
N LYS A 105 -10.31 12.86 -5.81
CA LYS A 105 -10.45 13.72 -6.98
C LYS A 105 -9.78 13.10 -8.20
N ALA A 106 -10.22 13.54 -9.39
CA ALA A 106 -9.62 13.11 -10.65
C ALA A 106 -8.12 13.41 -10.67
N ASN A 107 -7.32 12.38 -10.88
CA ASN A 107 -5.86 12.42 -10.94
C ASN A 107 -5.36 11.34 -11.90
N PRO A 108 -4.71 11.67 -13.03
CA PRO A 108 -4.20 10.68 -13.97
C PRO A 108 -3.11 9.76 -13.38
N ALA A 109 -2.46 10.14 -12.27
CA ALA A 109 -1.51 9.29 -11.57
C ALA A 109 -2.21 8.25 -10.68
N GLY A 110 -3.51 8.35 -10.46
CA GLY A 110 -4.25 7.47 -9.57
C GLY A 110 -3.76 7.54 -8.12
N ALA A 111 -3.91 6.44 -7.43
CA ALA A 111 -3.40 6.20 -6.08
C ALA A 111 -2.87 4.76 -5.95
N PHE A 112 -2.18 4.42 -4.85
CA PHE A 112 -1.98 3.01 -4.49
C PHE A 112 -3.29 2.45 -3.95
N PHE A 113 -3.71 1.29 -4.44
CA PHE A 113 -4.94 0.70 -3.95
C PHE A 113 -4.86 -0.82 -3.84
N LEU A 114 -5.52 -1.33 -2.81
CA LEU A 114 -5.70 -2.76 -2.57
C LEU A 114 -6.80 -3.29 -3.49
N ASP A 115 -6.62 -4.50 -4.03
CA ASP A 115 -7.65 -5.17 -4.81
C ASP A 115 -8.95 -5.29 -3.99
N TYR A 116 -10.09 -5.02 -4.61
CA TYR A 116 -11.39 -5.02 -3.92
C TYR A 116 -11.78 -6.40 -3.37
N GLU A 117 -11.20 -7.49 -3.89
CA GLU A 117 -11.41 -8.85 -3.40
C GLU A 117 -10.52 -9.20 -2.20
N CYS A 118 -9.56 -8.35 -1.84
CA CYS A 118 -8.72 -8.54 -0.65
C CYS A 118 -9.42 -8.01 0.61
N GLU A 119 -9.09 -8.60 1.77
CA GLU A 119 -9.54 -8.09 3.06
C GLU A 119 -8.89 -6.73 3.39
N SER A 120 -9.71 -5.74 3.76
CA SER A 120 -9.27 -4.35 3.99
C SER A 120 -8.27 -4.18 5.13
N ASP A 121 -8.20 -5.13 6.06
CA ASP A 121 -7.25 -5.19 7.17
C ASP A 121 -5.96 -5.97 6.84
N PHE A 122 -5.82 -6.38 5.57
CA PHE A 122 -4.72 -7.20 5.07
C PHE A 122 -4.60 -8.58 5.74
N SER A 123 -5.70 -9.12 6.26
CA SER A 123 -5.71 -10.44 6.90
C SER A 123 -5.71 -11.60 5.89
N GLY A 124 -6.12 -11.37 4.66
CA GLY A 124 -6.18 -12.36 3.59
C GLY A 124 -4.85 -13.05 3.28
N GLN A 125 -4.90 -14.23 2.65
CA GLN A 125 -3.70 -14.99 2.28
C GLN A 125 -2.94 -14.36 1.11
N HIS A 126 -3.61 -13.63 0.22
CA HIS A 126 -2.98 -12.88 -0.87
C HIS A 126 -3.48 -11.44 -0.87
N ASN A 127 -2.56 -10.49 -0.71
CA ASN A 127 -2.84 -9.06 -0.74
C ASN A 127 -2.22 -8.46 -2.00
N ILE A 128 -3.04 -7.81 -2.83
CA ILE A 128 -2.64 -7.29 -4.15
C ILE A 128 -2.78 -5.77 -4.14
N ILE A 129 -1.67 -5.06 -4.30
CA ILE A 129 -1.63 -3.60 -4.31
C ILE A 129 -1.25 -3.13 -5.71
N TYR A 130 -2.08 -2.30 -6.28
CA TYR A 130 -1.89 -1.69 -7.59
C TYR A 130 -1.35 -0.27 -7.48
N GLY A 131 -0.64 0.16 -8.51
CA GLY A 131 -0.19 1.53 -8.68
C GLY A 131 0.36 1.76 -10.09
N HIS A 132 0.18 2.98 -10.61
CA HIS A 132 0.71 3.33 -11.92
C HIS A 132 2.24 3.42 -11.94
N ASN A 133 2.83 3.16 -13.10
CA ASN A 133 4.21 3.49 -13.40
C ASN A 133 4.24 4.85 -14.11
N MET A 134 4.53 5.90 -13.38
CA MET A 134 4.50 7.26 -13.91
C MET A 134 5.87 7.69 -14.45
N LYS A 135 5.90 8.28 -15.65
CA LYS A 135 7.15 8.76 -16.29
C LYS A 135 7.86 9.86 -15.49
N ASN A 136 7.15 10.55 -14.60
CA ASN A 136 7.73 11.57 -13.71
C ASN A 136 8.40 11.00 -12.46
N GLY A 137 8.50 9.67 -12.34
CA GLY A 137 9.15 9.01 -11.21
C GLY A 137 8.25 8.77 -10.00
N SER A 138 6.96 9.09 -10.07
CA SER A 138 6.01 8.89 -8.97
C SER A 138 5.30 7.52 -9.05
N MET A 139 4.53 7.21 -8.03
CA MET A 139 3.77 5.98 -7.86
C MET A 139 4.68 4.74 -7.87
N PHE A 140 4.35 3.69 -8.62
CA PHE A 140 5.17 2.47 -8.74
C PHE A 140 6.29 2.57 -9.79
N HIS A 141 6.78 3.80 -10.09
CA HIS A 141 7.90 3.94 -11.01
C HIS A 141 9.12 3.14 -10.54
N ASP A 142 9.48 3.25 -9.27
CA ASP A 142 10.66 2.59 -8.72
C ASP A 142 10.51 1.07 -8.57
N LEU A 143 9.28 0.54 -8.70
CA LEU A 143 9.05 -0.90 -8.71
C LEU A 143 9.83 -1.61 -9.83
N ILE A 144 10.04 -0.94 -10.98
CA ILE A 144 10.82 -1.47 -12.10
C ILE A 144 12.28 -1.69 -11.71
N ASN A 145 12.81 -0.89 -10.79
CA ASN A 145 14.20 -0.99 -10.36
C ASN A 145 14.50 -2.31 -9.63
N PHE A 146 13.50 -2.96 -9.05
CA PHE A 146 13.64 -4.30 -8.46
C PHE A 146 14.09 -5.37 -9.46
N LYS A 147 13.98 -5.12 -10.77
CA LYS A 147 14.55 -5.99 -11.81
C LYS A 147 16.09 -5.99 -11.85
N LYS A 148 16.73 -5.01 -11.18
CA LYS A 148 18.18 -4.91 -11.02
C LYS A 148 18.58 -5.58 -9.72
N GLU A 149 19.57 -6.47 -9.77
CA GLU A 149 19.97 -7.27 -8.59
C GLU A 149 20.43 -6.40 -7.42
N SER A 150 21.24 -5.36 -7.67
CA SER A 150 21.68 -4.45 -6.63
C SER A 150 20.53 -3.80 -5.90
N TYR A 151 19.55 -3.28 -6.66
CA TYR A 151 18.38 -2.63 -6.08
C TYR A 151 17.51 -3.61 -5.29
N PHE A 152 17.27 -4.82 -5.83
CA PHE A 152 16.53 -5.87 -5.14
C PHE A 152 17.19 -6.25 -3.80
N ARG A 153 18.52 -6.38 -3.77
CA ARG A 153 19.29 -6.72 -2.56
C ARG A 153 19.35 -5.58 -1.54
N GLU A 154 19.34 -4.34 -1.99
CA GLU A 154 19.37 -3.15 -1.14
C GLU A 154 18.01 -2.84 -0.51
N HIS A 155 16.91 -3.17 -1.18
CA HIS A 155 15.53 -2.86 -0.76
C HIS A 155 14.81 -4.13 -0.28
N GLN A 156 15.34 -4.78 0.76
CA GLN A 156 14.81 -6.02 1.30
C GLN A 156 13.69 -5.82 2.33
N GLU A 157 13.21 -4.59 2.50
CA GLU A 157 12.18 -4.28 3.47
C GLU A 157 11.14 -3.32 2.87
N ILE A 158 9.89 -3.76 2.91
CA ILE A 158 8.72 -2.96 2.55
C ILE A 158 7.86 -2.86 3.79
N ILE A 159 7.41 -1.68 4.14
CA ILE A 159 6.58 -1.48 5.32
C ILE A 159 5.19 -1.01 4.92
N ILE A 160 4.18 -1.65 5.50
CA ILE A 160 2.81 -1.15 5.47
C ILE A 160 2.42 -0.77 6.89
N TYR A 161 2.07 0.49 7.07
CA TYR A 161 1.51 0.99 8.32
C TYR A 161 -0.01 0.96 8.20
N THR A 162 -0.66 0.43 9.22
CA THR A 162 -2.11 0.45 9.36
C THR A 162 -2.50 1.19 10.66
N PRO A 163 -3.78 1.44 10.92
CA PRO A 163 -4.20 1.98 12.21
C PRO A 163 -3.79 1.10 13.40
N GLU A 164 -3.72 -0.23 13.22
CA GLU A 164 -3.55 -1.21 14.29
C GLU A 164 -2.13 -1.80 14.38
N LYS A 165 -1.42 -1.88 13.25
CA LYS A 165 -0.13 -2.60 13.20
C LYS A 165 0.79 -2.08 12.10
N GLU A 166 2.08 -2.36 12.27
CA GLU A 166 3.09 -2.32 11.21
C GLU A 166 3.25 -3.72 10.61
N ILE A 167 3.20 -3.81 9.29
CA ILE A 167 3.44 -5.04 8.56
C ILE A 167 4.78 -4.89 7.84
N CYS A 168 5.75 -5.71 8.22
CA CYS A 168 7.04 -5.81 7.55
C CYS A 168 6.99 -6.89 6.49
N LEU A 169 7.39 -6.54 5.26
CA LEU A 169 7.42 -7.45 4.13
C LEU A 169 8.82 -7.54 3.55
N GLN A 170 9.17 -8.73 3.10
CA GLN A 170 10.42 -9.03 2.42
C GLN A 170 10.15 -9.38 0.95
N PRO A 171 10.74 -8.66 -0.03
CA PRO A 171 10.72 -9.05 -1.42
C PRO A 171 11.28 -10.46 -1.64
N ILE A 172 10.57 -11.28 -2.42
CA ILE A 172 10.95 -12.67 -2.70
C ILE A 172 11.09 -13.01 -4.18
N ALA A 173 10.50 -12.22 -5.07
CA ALA A 173 10.69 -12.34 -6.51
C ALA A 173 10.21 -11.09 -7.24
N VAL A 174 10.74 -10.84 -8.43
CA VAL A 174 10.16 -9.89 -9.39
C VAL A 174 9.87 -10.59 -10.71
N VAL A 175 8.63 -10.46 -11.18
CA VAL A 175 8.13 -11.09 -12.42
C VAL A 175 7.73 -10.00 -13.40
N CYS A 176 8.06 -10.19 -14.70
CA CYS A 176 7.53 -9.39 -15.78
C CYS A 176 6.66 -10.31 -16.65
N THR A 177 5.38 -10.01 -16.77
CA THR A 177 4.38 -10.87 -17.42
C THR A 177 3.28 -10.04 -18.08
N GLU A 178 2.49 -10.65 -18.94
CA GLU A 178 1.22 -10.07 -19.39
C GLU A 178 0.21 -9.98 -18.23
N ALA A 179 -0.80 -9.16 -18.41
CA ALA A 179 -1.94 -9.14 -17.49
C ALA A 179 -2.63 -10.52 -17.48
N ASP A 180 -2.83 -11.09 -16.30
CA ASP A 180 -3.37 -12.43 -16.12
C ASP A 180 -4.24 -12.49 -14.88
N GLU A 181 -5.54 -12.75 -15.07
CA GLU A 181 -6.52 -12.86 -13.97
C GLU A 181 -6.17 -14.00 -12.99
N ARG A 182 -5.45 -15.04 -13.42
CA ARG A 182 -4.98 -16.11 -12.53
C ARG A 182 -4.03 -15.60 -11.44
N ARG A 183 -3.48 -14.40 -11.60
CA ARG A 183 -2.61 -13.75 -10.61
C ARG A 183 -3.39 -12.93 -9.57
N ARG A 184 -4.73 -12.97 -9.63
CA ARG A 184 -5.63 -12.24 -8.75
C ARG A 184 -6.42 -13.12 -7.79
N ILE A 185 -6.09 -14.41 -7.67
CA ILE A 185 -6.77 -15.30 -6.71
C ILE A 185 -6.40 -14.87 -5.30
N THR A 186 -7.39 -14.56 -4.49
CA THR A 186 -7.24 -14.06 -3.11
C THR A 186 -7.73 -15.06 -2.08
N ASP A 187 -8.57 -16.02 -2.47
CA ASP A 187 -9.19 -17.01 -1.61
C ASP A 187 -8.77 -18.43 -2.00
N PHE A 188 -8.44 -19.26 -1.03
CA PHE A 188 -7.91 -20.61 -1.21
C PHE A 188 -8.62 -21.59 -0.29
N THR A 189 -8.94 -22.78 -0.80
CA THR A 189 -9.66 -23.81 -0.06
C THR A 189 -8.81 -24.45 1.03
N ASP A 190 -7.51 -24.56 0.79
CA ASP A 190 -6.56 -25.14 1.75
C ASP A 190 -5.11 -24.65 1.50
N ARG A 191 -4.22 -25.03 2.42
CA ARG A 191 -2.80 -24.67 2.34
C ARG A 191 -2.11 -25.23 1.10
N THR A 192 -2.51 -26.38 0.59
CA THR A 192 -1.88 -27.04 -0.57
C THR A 192 -2.17 -26.24 -1.84
N GLU A 193 -3.40 -25.80 -2.00
CA GLU A 193 -3.80 -24.91 -3.11
C GLU A 193 -3.02 -23.60 -3.04
N PHE A 194 -2.98 -22.95 -1.87
CA PHE A 194 -2.21 -21.72 -1.68
C PHE A 194 -0.73 -21.90 -2.02
N GLN A 195 -0.08 -22.96 -1.54
CA GLN A 195 1.33 -23.23 -1.81
C GLN A 195 1.59 -23.51 -3.30
N SER A 196 0.69 -24.23 -3.97
CA SER A 196 0.75 -24.46 -5.42
C SER A 196 0.62 -23.16 -6.19
N TYR A 197 -0.28 -22.29 -5.73
CA TYR A 197 -0.47 -20.95 -6.30
C TYR A 197 0.80 -20.09 -6.12
N VAL A 198 1.36 -20.02 -4.93
CA VAL A 198 2.61 -19.27 -4.66
C VAL A 198 3.72 -19.74 -5.59
N ALA A 199 3.93 -21.07 -5.70
CA ALA A 199 4.96 -21.61 -6.58
C ALA A 199 4.75 -21.19 -8.05
N ALA A 200 3.51 -21.24 -8.54
CA ALA A 200 3.17 -20.81 -9.90
C ALA A 200 3.36 -19.30 -10.11
N MET A 201 3.04 -18.47 -9.12
CA MET A 201 3.21 -17.01 -9.21
C MET A 201 4.68 -16.59 -9.27
N LEU A 202 5.56 -17.32 -8.60
CA LEU A 202 7.00 -17.06 -8.58
C LEU A 202 7.75 -17.69 -9.76
N GLU A 203 7.08 -18.51 -10.57
CA GLU A 203 7.71 -19.16 -11.73
C GLU A 203 8.20 -18.11 -12.75
N GLY A 204 9.45 -18.30 -13.24
CA GLY A 204 10.09 -17.35 -14.16
C GLY A 204 10.52 -16.03 -13.52
N GLY A 205 10.31 -15.85 -12.22
CA GLY A 205 10.73 -14.65 -11.47
C GLY A 205 12.24 -14.55 -11.33
N LYS A 206 12.76 -13.31 -11.37
CA LYS A 206 14.14 -12.98 -10.97
C LYS A 206 14.24 -12.99 -9.44
N TYR A 207 15.40 -13.38 -8.92
CA TYR A 207 15.76 -13.37 -7.50
C TYR A 207 14.78 -14.17 -6.63
N ARG A 208 14.17 -15.18 -7.23
CA ARG A 208 13.14 -16.02 -6.63
C ARG A 208 13.68 -16.71 -5.37
N GLU A 209 12.91 -16.65 -4.29
CA GLU A 209 13.11 -17.48 -3.14
C GLU A 209 12.78 -18.95 -3.48
N GLU A 210 13.68 -19.88 -3.13
CA GLU A 210 13.49 -21.31 -3.42
C GLU A 210 12.54 -21.99 -2.44
N ARG A 211 12.55 -21.51 -1.17
CA ARG A 211 11.69 -22.06 -0.11
C ARG A 211 10.38 -21.29 -0.06
N THR A 212 9.33 -21.90 -0.54
CA THR A 212 7.98 -21.31 -0.55
C THR A 212 7.05 -21.93 0.49
N GLU A 213 7.47 -23.02 1.12
CA GLU A 213 6.64 -23.78 2.07
C GLU A 213 6.29 -22.99 3.33
N ASP A 214 7.16 -22.05 3.72
CA ASP A 214 6.98 -21.22 4.92
C ASP A 214 6.15 -19.94 4.63
N ILE A 215 5.83 -19.68 3.36
CA ILE A 215 5.03 -18.51 2.99
C ILE A 215 3.59 -18.77 3.42
N THR A 216 3.08 -17.97 4.35
CA THR A 216 1.71 -18.04 4.86
C THR A 216 0.83 -16.96 4.26
N LYS A 217 1.44 -15.86 3.78
CA LYS A 217 0.78 -14.79 3.05
C LYS A 217 1.65 -14.32 1.90
N LEU A 218 1.03 -14.16 0.73
CA LEU A 218 1.64 -13.58 -0.45
C LEU A 218 1.21 -12.12 -0.59
N TRP A 219 2.16 -11.29 -0.96
CA TRP A 219 1.92 -9.89 -1.30
C TRP A 219 2.36 -9.61 -2.73
N SER A 220 1.54 -8.91 -3.48
CA SER A 220 1.80 -8.54 -4.88
C SER A 220 1.70 -7.05 -5.04
N PHE A 221 2.78 -6.41 -5.49
CA PHE A 221 2.80 -5.02 -5.91
C PHE A 221 2.81 -4.99 -7.43
N VAL A 222 1.72 -4.52 -8.03
CA VAL A 222 1.46 -4.67 -9.47
C VAL A 222 1.48 -3.32 -10.15
N SER A 223 2.34 -3.17 -11.16
CA SER A 223 2.43 -1.96 -11.97
C SER A 223 2.50 -2.28 -13.45
N CYS A 224 2.01 -1.34 -14.27
CA CYS A 224 2.24 -1.40 -15.72
C CYS A 224 3.74 -1.27 -16.02
N SER A 225 4.19 -1.99 -17.02
CA SER A 225 5.53 -1.86 -17.54
C SER A 225 5.50 -1.83 -19.07
N TYR A 226 6.62 -1.56 -19.73
CA TYR A 226 6.63 -1.21 -21.15
C TYR A 226 7.55 -2.11 -21.98
N GLU A 227 7.88 -3.30 -21.51
CA GLU A 227 8.73 -4.26 -22.21
C GLU A 227 8.05 -4.86 -23.43
N PHE A 228 6.73 -5.01 -23.34
CA PHE A 228 5.83 -5.48 -24.40
C PHE A 228 4.42 -4.94 -24.14
N GLU A 229 3.48 -5.20 -25.05
CA GLU A 229 2.10 -4.79 -24.92
C GLU A 229 1.46 -5.44 -23.68
N ASP A 230 0.73 -4.69 -22.90
CA ASP A 230 0.10 -5.12 -21.63
C ASP A 230 1.05 -5.70 -20.57
N ALA A 231 2.34 -5.41 -20.67
CA ALA A 231 3.31 -5.86 -19.68
C ALA A 231 3.00 -5.35 -18.27
N ARG A 232 3.18 -6.22 -17.29
CA ARG A 232 3.10 -5.93 -15.87
C ARG A 232 4.41 -6.31 -15.19
N THR A 233 4.90 -5.43 -14.33
CA THR A 233 5.93 -5.76 -13.35
C THR A 233 5.23 -6.05 -12.04
N ILE A 234 5.47 -7.23 -11.49
CA ILE A 234 4.94 -7.68 -10.21
C ILE A 234 6.11 -7.96 -9.29
N LEU A 235 6.16 -7.24 -8.18
CA LEU A 235 7.05 -7.54 -7.06
C LEU A 235 6.28 -8.39 -6.06
N TYR A 236 6.72 -9.61 -5.85
CA TYR A 236 6.18 -10.49 -4.82
C TYR A 236 6.96 -10.35 -3.52
N ALA A 237 6.25 -10.36 -2.41
CA ALA A 237 6.82 -10.30 -1.07
C ALA A 237 6.08 -11.24 -0.12
N ARG A 238 6.73 -11.56 1.00
CA ARG A 238 6.16 -12.29 2.15
C ARG A 238 6.27 -11.46 3.42
N GLU A 239 5.56 -11.82 4.47
CA GLU A 239 5.75 -11.17 5.78
C GLU A 239 7.11 -11.55 6.39
N CYS A 240 7.76 -10.60 7.06
CA CYS A 240 9.04 -10.84 7.73
C CYS A 240 8.84 -11.79 8.93
N GLY A 241 9.68 -12.81 9.04
CA GLY A 241 9.65 -13.74 10.18
C GLY A 241 8.57 -14.82 10.10
N SER A 242 7.92 -14.97 8.94
CA SER A 242 7.06 -16.11 8.61
C SER A 242 7.86 -17.22 7.95
#